data_1348d6b4d311cd1f4d5906bc6a506e50
#
_entry.id   1348d6b4d311cd1f4d5906bc6a506e50
#
_cell.length_a   1.000
_cell.length_b   1.000
_cell.length_c   1.000
_cell.angle_alpha   90.00
_cell.angle_beta   90.00
_cell.angle_gamma   90.00
#
_symmetry.space_group_name_H-M   'P 1'
#
loop_
_entity.id
_entity.type
_entity.pdbx_description
1 polymer ?
#
loop_
_entity_poly.entity_id
_entity_poly.type
_entity_poly.pdbx_seq_one_letter_code
_entity_poly.pdbx_strand_id
1 'polypeptide(L)'
;MIRLGDKMKDNFIKIIKSIIVFLLFVIVFAAGFILLGFFKGEKIENPISDISGPKDEFLFLLAGVDSTGEETGTRTDTLMLIKADSNNNTVDMISIPRDSYVSINGKMDKINAAHSYGGIDLTMSVVRDFLGINLDKYMVISFEAVIKGIDALGGMDVDVSQDVAAAMGISPGIHTMSGDEVLKYVRFRKGYQNADLGRINTQQDFLKQFIKEATKPSNLPKLPKVYAAMKPYIKTNMNIKDLSSLAMKFKFADSSNLNSVRLEGEGFNMGGISYYKIYPESIENIRSTYLNSFLRN
;
A
#
# COMPACT_ATOMS: atom_id res chain seq x y z
N MET A 1 13.90 21.35 23.23
CA MET A 1 14.36 21.04 21.86
C MET A 1 14.48 19.54 21.56
N ILE A 2 14.71 18.67 22.51
CA ILE A 2 14.91 17.20 22.35
C ILE A 2 13.60 16.45 22.07
N ARG A 3 12.43 16.94 22.49
CA ARG A 3 11.13 16.24 22.32
C ARG A 3 10.50 16.29 20.91
N LEU A 4 10.89 17.20 20.01
CA LEU A 4 10.37 17.23 18.63
C LEU A 4 11.05 16.19 17.74
N GLY A 5 12.35 15.97 17.92
CA GLY A 5 13.12 15.00 17.13
C GLY A 5 12.70 13.54 17.40
N ASP A 6 12.35 13.21 18.65
CA ASP A 6 11.90 11.87 19.02
C ASP A 6 10.50 11.57 18.50
N LYS A 7 9.58 12.55 18.53
CA LYS A 7 8.25 12.43 17.91
C LYS A 7 8.31 12.27 16.38
N MET A 8 9.25 12.96 15.73
CA MET A 8 9.47 12.80 14.28
C MET A 8 10.03 11.43 13.93
N LYS A 9 11.00 10.91 14.70
CA LYS A 9 11.54 9.55 14.54
C LYS A 9 10.48 8.48 14.79
N ASP A 10 9.65 8.62 15.83
CA ASP A 10 8.57 7.69 16.11
C ASP A 10 7.49 7.67 15.02
N ASN A 11 7.13 8.83 14.48
CA ASN A 11 6.20 8.90 13.34
C ASN A 11 6.81 8.33 12.06
N PHE A 12 8.11 8.53 11.85
CA PHE A 12 8.85 7.96 10.71
C PHE A 12 8.93 6.44 10.80
N ILE A 13 9.24 5.88 11.96
CA ILE A 13 9.26 4.43 12.22
C ILE A 13 7.85 3.81 12.04
N LYS A 14 6.79 4.53 12.42
CA LYS A 14 5.40 4.08 12.27
C LYS A 14 4.96 4.05 10.81
N ILE A 15 5.34 5.04 10.01
CA ILE A 15 5.11 5.07 8.55
C ILE A 15 5.87 3.92 7.87
N ILE A 16 7.14 3.70 8.20
CA ILE A 16 7.95 2.59 7.69
C ILE A 16 7.26 1.24 7.96
N LYS A 17 6.76 1.05 9.16
CA LYS A 17 6.09 -0.21 9.54
C LYS A 17 4.80 -0.47 8.76
N SER A 18 3.97 0.52 8.46
CA SER A 18 2.77 0.37 7.61
C SER A 18 3.08 -0.04 6.19
N ILE A 19 4.16 0.48 5.69
CA ILE A 19 4.62 0.27 4.33
C ILE A 19 5.17 -1.14 4.15
N ILE A 20 5.98 -1.63 5.09
CA ILE A 20 6.50 -3.02 5.11
C ILE A 20 5.34 -4.03 5.07
N VAL A 21 4.31 -3.74 5.80
CA VAL A 21 3.13 -4.59 5.94
C VAL A 21 2.33 -4.68 4.65
N PHE A 22 2.14 -3.57 3.97
CA PHE A 22 1.47 -3.55 2.68
C PHE A 22 2.27 -4.29 1.59
N LEU A 23 3.58 -4.18 1.62
CA LEU A 23 4.48 -4.90 0.71
C LEU A 23 4.41 -6.42 0.89
N LEU A 24 4.41 -6.88 2.13
CA LEU A 24 4.21 -8.30 2.42
C LEU A 24 2.84 -8.80 1.94
N PHE A 25 1.80 -7.94 1.97
CA PHE A 25 0.51 -8.25 1.36
C PHE A 25 0.63 -8.48 -0.16
N VAL A 26 1.36 -7.62 -0.87
CA VAL A 26 1.66 -7.81 -2.31
C VAL A 26 2.45 -9.09 -2.54
N ILE A 27 3.39 -9.44 -1.66
CA ILE A 27 4.16 -10.69 -1.73
C ILE A 27 3.27 -11.91 -1.51
N VAL A 28 2.39 -11.89 -0.51
CA VAL A 28 1.45 -12.98 -0.23
C VAL A 28 0.49 -13.15 -1.41
N PHE A 29 0.02 -12.05 -1.98
CA PHE A 29 -0.82 -12.05 -3.16
C PHE A 29 -0.09 -12.61 -4.39
N ALA A 30 1.15 -12.18 -4.64
CA ALA A 30 1.99 -12.70 -5.71
C ALA A 30 2.34 -14.18 -5.52
N ALA A 31 2.66 -14.59 -4.29
CA ALA A 31 2.95 -16.00 -3.97
C ALA A 31 1.71 -16.89 -4.15
N GLY A 32 0.53 -16.44 -3.73
CA GLY A 32 -0.74 -17.14 -3.96
C GLY A 32 -1.05 -17.29 -5.45
N PHE A 33 -0.74 -16.28 -6.23
CA PHE A 33 -0.92 -16.28 -7.67
C PHE A 33 0.05 -17.25 -8.39
N ILE A 34 1.33 -17.29 -7.97
CA ILE A 34 2.35 -18.22 -8.50
C ILE A 34 1.94 -19.66 -8.17
N LEU A 35 1.51 -19.93 -6.94
CA LEU A 35 1.04 -21.25 -6.53
C LEU A 35 -0.16 -21.71 -7.38
N LEU A 36 -1.11 -20.81 -7.65
CA LEU A 36 -2.24 -21.12 -8.55
C LEU A 36 -1.82 -21.42 -9.97
N GLY A 37 -0.81 -20.71 -10.51
CA GLY A 37 -0.22 -20.98 -11.82
C GLY A 37 0.40 -22.38 -11.88
N PHE A 38 1.13 -22.79 -10.84
CA PHE A 38 1.67 -24.14 -10.71
C PHE A 38 0.56 -25.21 -10.67
N PHE A 39 -0.50 -25.00 -9.91
CA PHE A 39 -1.63 -25.95 -9.81
C PHE A 39 -2.45 -26.04 -11.10
N LYS A 40 -2.48 -24.99 -11.93
CA LYS A 40 -3.17 -24.98 -13.22
C LYS A 40 -2.31 -25.51 -14.38
N GLY A 41 -1.05 -25.88 -14.14
CA GLY A 41 -0.14 -26.39 -15.16
C GLY A 41 0.32 -25.35 -16.18
N GLU A 42 0.14 -24.06 -15.91
CA GLU A 42 0.68 -22.98 -16.72
C GLU A 42 2.20 -22.98 -16.60
N LYS A 43 2.92 -23.30 -17.68
CA LYS A 43 4.37 -23.13 -17.73
C LYS A 43 4.69 -21.64 -17.58
N ILE A 44 5.35 -21.29 -16.50
CA ILE A 44 5.95 -19.96 -16.32
C ILE A 44 7.17 -19.93 -17.24
N GLU A 45 6.99 -19.48 -18.49
CA GLU A 45 8.12 -19.15 -19.35
C GLU A 45 8.88 -17.98 -18.74
N ASN A 46 10.22 -17.98 -18.88
CA ASN A 46 11.15 -17.03 -18.25
C ASN A 46 10.54 -15.62 -18.13
N PRO A 47 10.29 -15.10 -16.90
CA PRO A 47 9.49 -13.90 -16.69
C PRO A 47 10.20 -12.58 -17.05
N ILE A 48 11.44 -12.63 -17.54
CA ILE A 48 12.34 -11.45 -17.54
C ILE A 48 12.35 -10.70 -18.90
N SER A 49 11.70 -11.18 -19.97
CA SER A 49 11.98 -10.68 -21.33
C SER A 49 11.10 -9.52 -21.84
N ASP A 50 10.00 -9.14 -21.16
CA ASP A 50 9.03 -8.17 -21.71
C ASP A 50 8.56 -7.07 -20.71
N ILE A 51 9.41 -6.65 -19.78
CA ILE A 51 9.07 -5.59 -18.86
C ILE A 51 9.50 -4.23 -19.45
N SER A 52 8.55 -3.32 -19.62
CA SER A 52 8.82 -1.94 -20.03
C SER A 52 9.57 -1.22 -18.91
N GLY A 53 10.88 -1.05 -19.05
CA GLY A 53 11.76 -0.42 -18.08
C GLY A 53 13.15 -1.04 -18.07
N PRO A 54 14.07 -0.58 -17.23
CA PRO A 54 15.36 -1.23 -17.01
C PRO A 54 15.14 -2.68 -16.59
N LYS A 55 15.88 -3.62 -17.18
CA LYS A 55 15.70 -5.09 -16.97
C LYS A 55 15.68 -5.50 -15.50
N ASP A 56 16.37 -4.73 -14.66
CA ASP A 56 16.61 -5.04 -13.25
C ASP A 56 15.74 -4.25 -12.29
N GLU A 57 14.96 -3.30 -12.77
CA GLU A 57 14.05 -2.47 -11.98
C GLU A 57 12.59 -2.68 -12.37
N PHE A 58 11.67 -2.49 -11.43
CA PHE A 58 10.24 -2.57 -11.65
C PHE A 58 9.53 -1.48 -10.86
N LEU A 59 8.73 -0.64 -11.54
CA LEU A 59 8.00 0.46 -10.92
C LEU A 59 6.50 0.29 -11.12
N PHE A 60 5.72 0.46 -10.06
CA PHE A 60 4.27 0.51 -10.15
C PHE A 60 3.65 1.45 -9.12
N LEU A 61 2.45 1.95 -9.44
CA LEU A 61 1.62 2.72 -8.51
C LEU A 61 0.75 1.77 -7.71
N LEU A 62 0.78 1.96 -6.40
CA LEU A 62 -0.07 1.30 -5.46
C LEU A 62 -1.08 2.29 -4.91
N ALA A 63 -2.36 1.97 -5.02
CA ALA A 63 -3.46 2.79 -4.53
C ALA A 63 -4.38 1.96 -3.62
N GLY A 64 -4.65 2.49 -2.43
CA GLY A 64 -5.64 1.95 -1.50
C GLY A 64 -6.93 2.75 -1.56
N VAL A 65 -8.08 2.07 -1.70
CA VAL A 65 -9.41 2.69 -1.75
C VAL A 65 -10.34 2.09 -0.69
N ASP A 66 -11.21 2.93 -0.12
CA ASP A 66 -12.24 2.50 0.84
C ASP A 66 -13.58 2.28 0.10
N SER A 67 -13.58 1.40 -0.89
CA SER A 67 -14.80 1.09 -1.63
C SER A 67 -14.88 -0.37 -2.01
N THR A 68 -16.12 -0.81 -2.23
CA THR A 68 -16.47 -2.17 -2.66
C THR A 68 -16.29 -2.40 -4.16
N GLY A 69 -15.48 -1.57 -4.87
CA GLY A 69 -15.11 -1.85 -6.27
C GLY A 69 -15.71 -0.94 -7.34
N GLU A 70 -16.41 0.13 -6.99
CA GLU A 70 -16.82 1.14 -7.98
C GLU A 70 -15.60 1.92 -8.47
N GLU A 71 -15.43 2.03 -9.79
CA GLU A 71 -14.22 2.60 -10.42
C GLU A 71 -14.11 4.11 -10.26
N THR A 72 -15.23 4.79 -10.03
CA THR A 72 -15.32 6.25 -9.89
C THR A 72 -16.11 6.63 -8.64
N GLY A 73 -15.90 7.85 -8.15
CA GLY A 73 -16.60 8.37 -6.97
C GLY A 73 -15.88 8.18 -5.64
N THR A 74 -14.85 7.31 -5.59
CA THR A 74 -14.06 7.09 -4.37
C THR A 74 -12.68 7.72 -4.46
N ARG A 75 -12.21 8.29 -3.34
CA ARG A 75 -10.86 8.84 -3.23
C ARG A 75 -9.89 7.75 -2.79
N THR A 76 -8.63 7.89 -3.20
CA THR A 76 -7.56 7.04 -2.64
C THR A 76 -7.18 7.54 -1.25
N ASP A 77 -7.09 6.62 -0.29
CA ASP A 77 -6.58 6.89 1.06
C ASP A 77 -5.08 6.63 1.18
N THR A 78 -4.56 5.77 0.31
CA THR A 78 -3.14 5.47 0.17
C THR A 78 -2.73 5.66 -1.29
N LEU A 79 -1.62 6.34 -1.51
CA LEU A 79 -1.01 6.50 -2.83
C LEU A 79 0.51 6.36 -2.67
N MET A 80 1.11 5.40 -3.39
CA MET A 80 2.51 5.05 -3.20
C MET A 80 3.13 4.52 -4.49
N LEU A 81 4.34 4.95 -4.81
CA LEU A 81 5.16 4.29 -5.82
C LEU A 81 5.99 3.20 -5.15
N ILE A 82 6.02 2.04 -5.76
CA ILE A 82 6.85 0.92 -5.36
C ILE A 82 7.85 0.64 -6.46
N LYS A 83 9.14 0.79 -6.13
CA LYS A 83 10.24 0.44 -7.01
C LYS A 83 11.00 -0.74 -6.43
N ALA A 84 11.07 -1.83 -7.16
CA ALA A 84 11.90 -2.97 -6.84
C ALA A 84 13.14 -2.99 -7.75
N ASP A 85 14.32 -3.09 -7.16
CA ASP A 85 15.60 -3.14 -7.83
C ASP A 85 16.33 -4.43 -7.47
N SER A 86 16.49 -5.34 -8.44
CA SER A 86 17.14 -6.64 -8.24
C SER A 86 18.64 -6.56 -8.22
N ASN A 87 19.27 -5.55 -8.79
CA ASN A 87 20.73 -5.37 -8.77
C ASN A 87 21.20 -4.99 -7.36
N ASN A 88 20.43 -4.10 -6.71
CA ASN A 88 20.75 -3.62 -5.38
C ASN A 88 20.03 -4.40 -4.28
N ASN A 89 19.14 -5.35 -4.65
CA ASN A 89 18.24 -6.05 -3.74
C ASN A 89 17.43 -5.10 -2.85
N THR A 90 17.01 -3.94 -3.38
CA THR A 90 16.25 -2.94 -2.63
C THR A 90 14.81 -2.83 -3.11
N VAL A 91 13.96 -2.41 -2.20
CA VAL A 91 12.60 -1.99 -2.50
C VAL A 91 12.38 -0.60 -1.92
N ASP A 92 12.15 0.35 -2.81
CA ASP A 92 11.90 1.73 -2.45
C ASP A 92 10.39 1.99 -2.48
N MET A 93 9.87 2.47 -1.37
CA MET A 93 8.47 2.78 -1.14
C MET A 93 8.31 4.26 -0.97
N ILE A 94 7.79 4.91 -2.00
CA ILE A 94 7.71 6.36 -2.07
C ILE A 94 6.25 6.78 -1.85
N SER A 95 5.95 7.26 -0.64
CA SER A 95 4.61 7.73 -0.28
C SER A 95 4.31 9.10 -0.85
N ILE A 96 3.16 9.21 -1.52
CA ILE A 96 2.60 10.47 -1.99
C ILE A 96 1.46 10.86 -1.04
N PRO A 97 1.58 11.97 -0.29
CA PRO A 97 0.52 12.40 0.61
C PRO A 97 -0.79 12.62 -0.14
N ARG A 98 -1.89 12.01 0.32
CA ARG A 98 -3.19 12.05 -0.36
C ARG A 98 -3.78 13.44 -0.55
N ASP A 99 -3.41 14.38 0.34
CA ASP A 99 -3.86 15.76 0.31
C ASP A 99 -2.93 16.68 -0.51
N SER A 100 -1.95 16.11 -1.26
CA SER A 100 -1.02 16.87 -2.11
C SER A 100 -1.77 17.73 -3.11
N TYR A 101 -1.44 19.03 -3.12
CA TYR A 101 -2.05 20.06 -3.98
C TYR A 101 -1.43 20.01 -5.36
N VAL A 102 -2.15 19.44 -6.32
CA VAL A 102 -1.65 19.16 -7.69
C VAL A 102 -2.67 19.59 -8.75
N SER A 103 -2.22 19.75 -9.98
CA SER A 103 -3.11 20.00 -11.12
C SER A 103 -3.77 18.72 -11.58
N ILE A 104 -5.09 18.72 -11.65
CA ILE A 104 -5.93 17.63 -12.20
C ILE A 104 -6.77 18.24 -13.33
N ASN A 105 -6.49 17.88 -14.58
CA ASN A 105 -7.18 18.44 -15.75
C ASN A 105 -7.20 19.98 -15.77
N GLY A 106 -6.08 20.62 -15.40
CA GLY A 106 -5.93 22.08 -15.40
C GLY A 106 -6.54 22.79 -14.18
N LYS A 107 -7.12 22.06 -13.22
CA LYS A 107 -7.61 22.61 -11.95
C LYS A 107 -6.77 22.06 -10.80
N MET A 108 -6.50 22.92 -9.83
CA MET A 108 -5.74 22.52 -8.64
C MET A 108 -6.68 21.86 -7.62
N ASP A 109 -6.32 20.64 -7.18
CA ASP A 109 -7.05 19.91 -6.14
C ASP A 109 -6.11 18.92 -5.43
N LYS A 110 -6.64 18.16 -4.46
CA LYS A 110 -5.94 17.07 -3.79
C LYS A 110 -5.68 15.92 -4.75
N ILE A 111 -4.49 15.36 -4.75
CA ILE A 111 -4.12 14.26 -5.66
C ILE A 111 -5.07 13.05 -5.54
N ASN A 112 -5.59 12.77 -4.35
CA ASN A 112 -6.54 11.67 -4.14
C ASN A 112 -7.90 11.88 -4.83
N ALA A 113 -8.26 13.12 -5.19
CA ALA A 113 -9.48 13.42 -5.94
C ALA A 113 -9.39 12.95 -7.40
N ALA A 114 -8.18 12.76 -7.94
CA ALA A 114 -8.02 12.23 -9.30
C ALA A 114 -8.72 10.89 -9.48
N HIS A 115 -8.64 10.00 -8.47
CA HIS A 115 -9.33 8.71 -8.52
C HIS A 115 -10.86 8.85 -8.56
N SER A 116 -11.42 9.77 -7.79
CA SER A 116 -12.87 10.02 -7.80
C SER A 116 -13.38 10.66 -9.11
N TYR A 117 -12.52 11.40 -9.81
CA TYR A 117 -12.88 12.08 -11.06
C TYR A 117 -12.74 11.20 -12.31
N GLY A 118 -11.73 10.32 -12.35
CA GLY A 118 -11.43 9.51 -13.53
C GLY A 118 -10.75 8.17 -13.24
N GLY A 119 -10.94 7.63 -12.04
CA GLY A 119 -10.41 6.33 -11.66
C GLY A 119 -8.88 6.26 -11.67
N ILE A 120 -8.38 5.05 -11.84
CA ILE A 120 -6.93 4.81 -11.80
C ILE A 120 -6.21 5.44 -13.00
N ASP A 121 -6.84 5.54 -14.16
CA ASP A 121 -6.20 6.09 -15.36
C ASP A 121 -5.87 7.56 -15.18
N LEU A 122 -6.80 8.36 -14.65
CA LEU A 122 -6.54 9.76 -14.33
C LEU A 122 -5.53 9.90 -13.17
N THR A 123 -5.60 9.03 -12.17
CA THR A 123 -4.62 9.01 -11.07
C THR A 123 -3.22 8.76 -11.60
N MET A 124 -3.04 7.78 -12.49
CA MET A 124 -1.76 7.48 -13.15
C MET A 124 -1.25 8.67 -13.96
N SER A 125 -2.12 9.33 -14.74
CA SER A 125 -1.75 10.52 -15.50
C SER A 125 -1.25 11.64 -14.60
N VAL A 126 -2.00 11.95 -13.54
CA VAL A 126 -1.64 12.99 -12.57
C VAL A 126 -0.30 12.69 -11.88
N VAL A 127 -0.06 11.44 -11.47
CA VAL A 127 1.21 11.04 -10.84
C VAL A 127 2.38 11.14 -11.83
N ARG A 128 2.18 10.70 -13.07
CA ARG A 128 3.18 10.84 -14.15
C ARG A 128 3.59 12.30 -14.38
N ASP A 129 2.58 13.18 -14.48
CA ASP A 129 2.80 14.60 -14.78
C ASP A 129 3.40 15.32 -13.57
N PHE A 130 2.94 15.00 -12.37
CA PHE A 130 3.42 15.60 -11.13
C PHE A 130 4.89 15.25 -10.85
N LEU A 131 5.32 14.00 -11.12
CA LEU A 131 6.68 13.54 -10.87
C LEU A 131 7.58 13.56 -12.12
N GLY A 132 7.01 13.78 -13.31
CA GLY A 132 7.78 13.76 -14.58
C GLY A 132 8.36 12.38 -14.89
N ILE A 133 7.60 11.31 -14.65
CA ILE A 133 8.07 9.92 -14.77
C ILE A 133 7.27 9.09 -15.78
N ASN A 134 7.91 8.05 -16.30
CA ASN A 134 7.25 6.96 -17.01
C ASN A 134 6.75 5.94 -15.98
N LEU A 135 5.45 5.71 -15.97
CA LEU A 135 4.79 4.84 -14.99
C LEU A 135 3.63 4.12 -15.69
N ASP A 136 3.77 2.81 -15.92
CA ASP A 136 2.82 2.03 -16.71
C ASP A 136 2.01 1.03 -15.88
N LYS A 137 2.56 0.60 -14.76
CA LYS A 137 1.97 -0.45 -13.93
C LYS A 137 1.28 0.12 -12.71
N TYR A 138 0.16 -0.50 -12.33
CA TYR A 138 -0.57 -0.13 -11.13
C TYR A 138 -1.22 -1.34 -10.44
N MET A 139 -1.53 -1.16 -9.16
CA MET A 139 -2.38 -2.02 -8.37
C MET A 139 -3.28 -1.18 -7.47
N VAL A 140 -4.59 -1.34 -7.61
CA VAL A 140 -5.59 -0.76 -6.72
C VAL A 140 -6.13 -1.86 -5.82
N ILE A 141 -6.14 -1.62 -4.52
CA ILE A 141 -6.62 -2.58 -3.52
C ILE A 141 -7.71 -1.93 -2.70
N SER A 142 -8.86 -2.60 -2.60
CA SER A 142 -9.93 -2.17 -1.70
C SER A 142 -9.81 -2.81 -0.32
N PHE A 143 -10.41 -2.18 0.70
CA PHE A 143 -10.52 -2.79 2.03
C PHE A 143 -11.27 -4.12 1.99
N GLU A 144 -12.22 -4.27 1.07
CA GLU A 144 -12.96 -5.54 0.88
C GLU A 144 -12.02 -6.69 0.51
N ALA A 145 -10.97 -6.42 -0.28
CA ALA A 145 -9.95 -7.44 -0.56
C ALA A 145 -9.34 -8.01 0.72
N VAL A 146 -9.03 -7.14 1.67
CA VAL A 146 -8.44 -7.54 2.96
C VAL A 146 -9.43 -8.36 3.78
N ILE A 147 -10.70 -7.93 3.85
CA ILE A 147 -11.78 -8.64 4.54
C ILE A 147 -11.91 -10.07 3.98
N LYS A 148 -12.04 -10.19 2.66
CA LYS A 148 -12.17 -11.50 2.00
C LYS A 148 -10.94 -12.38 2.17
N GLY A 149 -9.76 -11.77 2.22
CA GLY A 149 -8.51 -12.47 2.53
C GLY A 149 -8.51 -13.07 3.95
N ILE A 150 -8.95 -12.31 4.94
CA ILE A 150 -9.08 -12.76 6.34
C ILE A 150 -10.10 -13.91 6.45
N ASP A 151 -11.28 -13.75 5.85
CA ASP A 151 -12.30 -14.79 5.87
C ASP A 151 -11.81 -16.09 5.19
N ALA A 152 -11.03 -15.96 4.12
CA ALA A 152 -10.45 -17.10 3.42
C ALA A 152 -9.35 -17.82 4.24
N LEU A 153 -8.66 -17.11 5.13
CA LEU A 153 -7.75 -17.71 6.13
C LEU A 153 -8.48 -18.45 7.23
N GLY A 154 -9.76 -18.11 7.48
CA GLY A 154 -10.57 -18.63 8.58
C GLY A 154 -10.59 -17.72 9.80
N GLY A 155 -10.34 -16.44 9.61
CA GLY A 155 -10.21 -15.43 10.65
C GLY A 155 -8.78 -15.02 10.90
N MET A 156 -8.61 -14.02 11.75
CA MET A 156 -7.32 -13.48 12.15
C MET A 156 -7.29 -13.17 13.65
N ASP A 157 -6.19 -13.53 14.31
CA ASP A 157 -5.96 -13.18 15.70
C ASP A 157 -5.58 -11.70 15.81
N VAL A 158 -6.38 -10.94 16.56
CA VAL A 158 -6.18 -9.51 16.81
C VAL A 158 -5.94 -9.29 18.31
N ASP A 159 -4.81 -8.68 18.64
CA ASP A 159 -4.53 -8.28 20.03
C ASP A 159 -5.17 -6.91 20.30
N VAL A 160 -6.26 -6.92 21.08
CA VAL A 160 -7.05 -5.75 21.40
C VAL A 160 -6.56 -5.12 22.68
N SER A 161 -6.07 -3.89 22.61
CA SER A 161 -5.61 -3.13 23.78
C SER A 161 -6.76 -2.83 24.75
N GLN A 162 -6.43 -2.63 26.02
CA GLN A 162 -7.42 -2.39 27.08
C GLN A 162 -8.33 -1.19 26.78
N ASP A 163 -7.78 -0.10 26.23
CA ASP A 163 -8.54 1.12 25.93
C ASP A 163 -9.57 0.90 24.81
N VAL A 164 -9.17 0.15 23.77
CA VAL A 164 -10.05 -0.18 22.63
C VAL A 164 -11.10 -1.20 23.05
N ALA A 165 -10.71 -2.20 23.81
CA ALA A 165 -11.59 -3.24 24.34
C ALA A 165 -12.73 -2.65 25.18
N ALA A 166 -12.40 -1.75 26.13
CA ALA A 166 -13.37 -1.05 26.95
C ALA A 166 -14.37 -0.25 26.13
N ALA A 167 -13.88 0.43 25.10
CA ALA A 167 -14.70 1.27 24.23
C ALA A 167 -15.52 0.48 23.21
N MET A 168 -15.10 -0.74 22.84
CA MET A 168 -15.84 -1.68 21.99
C MET A 168 -16.79 -2.59 22.80
N GLY A 169 -16.70 -2.60 24.12
CA GLY A 169 -17.49 -3.48 24.97
C GLY A 169 -17.08 -4.97 24.91
N ILE A 170 -15.79 -5.22 24.65
CA ILE A 170 -15.19 -6.57 24.63
C ILE A 170 -14.06 -6.67 25.66
N SER A 171 -13.55 -7.87 25.92
CA SER A 171 -12.39 -8.07 26.78
C SER A 171 -11.09 -7.65 26.07
N PRO A 172 -10.05 -7.14 26.78
CA PRO A 172 -8.74 -6.98 26.20
C PRO A 172 -8.05 -8.32 25.93
N GLY A 173 -7.09 -8.34 25.00
CA GLY A 173 -6.31 -9.51 24.63
C GLY A 173 -6.59 -10.02 23.23
N ILE A 174 -6.18 -11.26 22.97
CA ILE A 174 -6.25 -11.87 21.63
C ILE A 174 -7.67 -12.37 21.35
N HIS A 175 -8.23 -11.91 20.23
CA HIS A 175 -9.53 -12.34 19.69
C HIS A 175 -9.35 -12.82 18.26
N THR A 176 -9.85 -14.01 17.94
CA THR A 176 -9.95 -14.44 16.54
C THR A 176 -11.17 -13.76 15.92
N MET A 177 -10.92 -12.84 14.98
CA MET A 177 -11.92 -12.00 14.34
C MET A 177 -12.12 -12.41 12.88
N SER A 178 -13.36 -12.36 12.40
CA SER A 178 -13.72 -12.38 10.99
C SER A 178 -13.29 -11.10 10.28
N GLY A 179 -13.31 -11.07 8.94
CA GLY A 179 -13.00 -9.89 8.17
C GLY A 179 -13.86 -8.67 8.53
N ASP A 180 -15.16 -8.86 8.73
CA ASP A 180 -16.09 -7.80 9.13
C ASP A 180 -15.82 -7.28 10.56
N GLU A 181 -15.48 -8.14 11.49
CA GLU A 181 -15.10 -7.73 12.86
C GLU A 181 -13.79 -6.96 12.86
N VAL A 182 -12.83 -7.40 12.08
CA VAL A 182 -11.57 -6.69 11.88
C VAL A 182 -11.82 -5.31 11.26
N LEU A 183 -12.69 -5.20 10.25
CA LEU A 183 -13.04 -3.91 9.66
C LEU A 183 -13.64 -2.96 10.70
N LYS A 184 -14.54 -3.44 11.55
CA LYS A 184 -15.12 -2.67 12.67
C LYS A 184 -14.02 -2.21 13.63
N TYR A 185 -13.09 -3.10 13.99
CA TYR A 185 -11.95 -2.80 14.85
C TYR A 185 -11.05 -1.70 14.24
N VAL A 186 -10.68 -1.84 12.97
CA VAL A 186 -9.80 -0.88 12.27
C VAL A 186 -10.47 0.49 12.04
N ARG A 187 -11.79 0.52 11.87
CA ARG A 187 -12.59 1.75 11.73
C ARG A 187 -13.00 2.38 13.06
N PHE A 188 -12.75 1.70 14.16
CA PHE A 188 -13.14 2.19 15.49
C PHE A 188 -12.37 3.46 15.85
N ARG A 189 -13.11 4.53 16.21
CA ARG A 189 -12.54 5.87 16.48
C ARG A 189 -12.69 6.33 17.93
N LYS A 190 -13.58 5.68 18.72
CA LYS A 190 -13.87 6.08 20.10
C LYS A 190 -12.92 5.35 21.05
N GLY A 191 -12.30 6.07 22.01
CA GLY A 191 -11.45 5.46 23.04
C GLY A 191 -9.95 5.79 22.96
N TYR A 192 -9.48 6.43 21.89
CA TYR A 192 -8.10 6.91 21.84
C TYR A 192 -7.97 8.32 22.42
N GLN A 193 -7.06 8.55 23.36
CA GLN A 193 -6.75 9.90 23.91
C GLN A 193 -6.30 10.90 22.83
N ASN A 194 -5.83 10.39 21.66
CA ASN A 194 -5.54 11.14 20.45
C ASN A 194 -6.16 10.40 19.26
N ALA A 195 -7.42 10.68 18.95
CA ALA A 195 -8.26 9.94 17.98
C ALA A 195 -7.62 9.67 16.61
N ASP A 196 -6.85 10.61 16.04
CA ASP A 196 -6.19 10.43 14.74
C ASP A 196 -4.90 9.60 14.83
N LEU A 197 -4.11 9.73 15.88
CA LEU A 197 -2.87 8.95 16.09
C LEU A 197 -3.18 7.49 16.47
N GLY A 198 -4.23 7.27 17.27
CA GLY A 198 -4.70 5.93 17.63
C GLY A 198 -5.15 5.13 16.41
N ARG A 199 -5.91 5.75 15.51
CA ARG A 199 -6.41 5.12 14.26
C ARG A 199 -5.28 4.67 13.34
N ILE A 200 -4.26 5.52 13.12
CA ILE A 200 -3.11 5.19 12.27
C ILE A 200 -2.36 3.99 12.85
N ASN A 201 -2.17 3.94 14.16
CA ASN A 201 -1.51 2.81 14.81
C ASN A 201 -2.32 1.51 14.66
N THR A 202 -3.64 1.56 14.83
CA THR A 202 -4.51 0.38 14.71
C THR A 202 -4.52 -0.19 13.30
N GLN A 203 -4.59 0.67 12.28
CA GLN A 203 -4.53 0.22 10.89
C GLN A 203 -3.19 -0.43 10.54
N GLN A 204 -2.11 0.09 11.08
CA GLN A 204 -0.76 -0.42 10.87
C GLN A 204 -0.52 -1.75 11.59
N ASP A 205 -0.94 -1.84 12.84
CA ASP A 205 -0.77 -3.07 13.63
C ASP A 205 -1.65 -4.20 13.12
N PHE A 206 -2.86 -3.86 12.68
CA PHE A 206 -3.74 -4.79 11.98
C PHE A 206 -3.07 -5.41 10.74
N LEU A 207 -2.51 -4.60 9.89
CA LEU A 207 -1.92 -5.07 8.64
C LEU A 207 -0.69 -5.97 8.90
N LYS A 208 0.14 -5.66 9.91
CA LYS A 208 1.24 -6.55 10.37
C LYS A 208 0.73 -7.90 10.86
N GLN A 209 -0.36 -7.87 11.64
CA GLN A 209 -0.96 -9.10 12.16
C GLN A 209 -1.52 -9.95 11.02
N PHE A 210 -2.21 -9.33 10.04
CA PHE A 210 -2.71 -10.03 8.86
C PHE A 210 -1.61 -10.75 8.09
N ILE A 211 -0.46 -10.13 7.90
CA ILE A 211 0.65 -10.75 7.18
C ILE A 211 1.28 -11.86 7.99
N LYS A 212 1.54 -11.59 9.26
CA LYS A 212 2.04 -12.62 10.17
C LYS A 212 1.12 -13.86 10.15
N GLU A 213 -0.18 -13.63 10.10
CA GLU A 213 -1.18 -14.69 9.99
C GLU A 213 -1.10 -15.41 8.63
N ALA A 214 -1.12 -14.65 7.54
CA ALA A 214 -1.08 -15.20 6.19
C ALA A 214 0.21 -15.97 5.88
N THR A 215 1.34 -15.58 6.47
CA THR A 215 2.65 -16.21 6.27
C THR A 215 2.95 -17.35 7.23
N LYS A 216 2.06 -17.66 8.19
CA LYS A 216 2.21 -18.86 9.03
C LYS A 216 2.35 -20.10 8.14
N PRO A 217 3.27 -21.05 8.43
CA PRO A 217 3.41 -22.28 7.64
C PRO A 217 2.08 -23.06 7.48
N SER A 218 1.23 -23.05 8.51
CA SER A 218 -0.11 -23.67 8.50
C SER A 218 -1.09 -23.04 7.51
N ASN A 219 -0.88 -21.77 7.13
CA ASN A 219 -1.73 -21.03 6.22
C ASN A 219 -1.21 -21.00 4.77
N LEU A 220 0.04 -21.42 4.52
CA LEU A 220 0.59 -21.49 3.16
C LEU A 220 -0.30 -22.29 2.18
N PRO A 221 -0.87 -23.45 2.54
CA PRO A 221 -1.78 -24.19 1.67
C PRO A 221 -3.08 -23.44 1.37
N LYS A 222 -3.45 -22.44 2.20
CA LYS A 222 -4.68 -21.63 2.00
C LYS A 222 -4.45 -20.45 1.06
N LEU A 223 -3.21 -20.06 0.74
CA LEU A 223 -2.88 -18.90 -0.08
C LEU A 223 -3.59 -18.87 -1.45
N PRO A 224 -3.74 -19.98 -2.19
CA PRO A 224 -4.54 -20.00 -3.42
C PRO A 224 -6.00 -19.59 -3.20
N LYS A 225 -6.62 -20.04 -2.10
CA LYS A 225 -7.98 -19.66 -1.73
C LYS A 225 -8.06 -18.18 -1.33
N VAL A 226 -7.10 -17.70 -0.57
CA VAL A 226 -6.97 -16.28 -0.18
C VAL A 226 -6.87 -15.41 -1.43
N TYR A 227 -5.98 -15.76 -2.36
CA TYR A 227 -5.86 -15.07 -3.64
C TYR A 227 -7.19 -15.02 -4.40
N ALA A 228 -7.85 -16.17 -4.56
CA ALA A 228 -9.12 -16.26 -5.29
C ALA A 228 -10.22 -15.39 -4.66
N ALA A 229 -10.27 -15.32 -3.33
CA ALA A 229 -11.22 -14.49 -2.59
C ALA A 229 -10.93 -12.98 -2.74
N MET A 230 -9.66 -12.61 -2.79
CA MET A 230 -9.24 -11.19 -2.87
C MET A 230 -9.27 -10.64 -4.30
N LYS A 231 -9.02 -11.49 -5.30
CA LYS A 231 -8.89 -11.10 -6.71
C LYS A 231 -10.00 -10.18 -7.23
N PRO A 232 -11.31 -10.40 -6.94
CA PRO A 232 -12.38 -9.53 -7.42
C PRO A 232 -12.29 -8.08 -6.91
N TYR A 233 -11.57 -7.86 -5.83
CA TYR A 233 -11.44 -6.58 -5.12
C TYR A 233 -10.07 -5.91 -5.33
N ILE A 234 -9.29 -6.45 -6.27
CA ILE A 234 -8.00 -5.91 -6.68
C ILE A 234 -8.05 -5.64 -8.18
N LYS A 235 -7.76 -4.41 -8.55
CA LYS A 235 -7.62 -4.01 -9.97
C LYS A 235 -6.16 -3.77 -10.28
N THR A 236 -5.63 -4.43 -11.30
CA THR A 236 -4.25 -4.25 -11.74
C THR A 236 -4.12 -4.52 -13.24
N ASN A 237 -3.20 -3.85 -13.90
CA ASN A 237 -2.78 -4.15 -15.26
C ASN A 237 -1.50 -5.00 -15.30
N MET A 238 -1.01 -5.44 -14.15
CA MET A 238 0.11 -6.37 -14.07
C MET A 238 -0.35 -7.78 -14.46
N ASN A 239 0.37 -8.39 -15.36
CA ASN A 239 0.15 -9.77 -15.77
C ASN A 239 0.92 -10.75 -14.86
N ILE A 240 0.79 -12.07 -15.13
CA ILE A 240 1.45 -13.11 -14.33
C ILE A 240 2.99 -12.99 -14.35
N LYS A 241 3.56 -12.56 -15.49
CA LYS A 241 5.01 -12.39 -15.62
C LYS A 241 5.48 -11.22 -14.75
N ASP A 242 4.74 -10.09 -14.76
CA ASP A 242 5.00 -8.92 -13.92
C ASP A 242 5.00 -9.31 -12.42
N LEU A 243 3.95 -10.02 -11.99
CA LEU A 243 3.79 -10.43 -10.58
C LEU A 243 4.85 -11.46 -10.18
N SER A 244 5.21 -12.38 -11.06
CA SER A 244 6.28 -13.36 -10.80
C SER A 244 7.65 -12.70 -10.71
N SER A 245 7.94 -11.74 -11.61
CA SER A 245 9.16 -10.95 -11.56
C SER A 245 9.25 -10.16 -10.25
N LEU A 246 8.16 -9.52 -9.86
CA LEU A 246 8.06 -8.77 -8.62
C LEU A 246 8.32 -9.69 -7.41
N ALA A 247 7.66 -10.86 -7.34
CA ALA A 247 7.85 -11.81 -6.26
C ALA A 247 9.28 -12.32 -6.16
N MET A 248 9.96 -12.56 -7.29
CA MET A 248 11.37 -12.97 -7.30
C MET A 248 12.29 -11.85 -6.81
N LYS A 249 12.03 -10.59 -7.19
CA LYS A 249 12.78 -9.44 -6.71
C LYS A 249 12.61 -9.25 -5.20
N PHE A 250 11.40 -9.43 -4.69
CA PHE A 250 11.10 -9.36 -3.26
C PHE A 250 11.66 -10.52 -2.43
N LYS A 251 11.84 -11.71 -3.02
CA LYS A 251 12.37 -12.89 -2.29
C LYS A 251 13.74 -12.63 -1.66
N PHE A 252 14.54 -11.74 -2.24
CA PHE A 252 15.87 -11.40 -1.78
C PHE A 252 15.92 -10.09 -0.97
N ALA A 253 14.79 -9.38 -0.86
CA ALA A 253 14.71 -8.17 -0.04
C ALA A 253 14.61 -8.56 1.44
N ASP A 254 15.69 -8.38 2.18
CA ASP A 254 15.68 -8.41 3.63
C ASP A 254 15.03 -7.11 4.15
N SER A 255 14.58 -7.12 5.40
CA SER A 255 14.00 -5.94 6.06
C SER A 255 14.93 -4.71 6.07
N SER A 256 16.25 -4.94 6.03
CA SER A 256 17.28 -3.92 5.91
C SER A 256 17.33 -3.22 4.53
N ASN A 257 16.76 -3.86 3.50
CA ASN A 257 16.79 -3.42 2.11
C ASN A 257 15.46 -2.77 1.67
N LEU A 258 14.55 -2.55 2.62
CA LEU A 258 13.28 -1.88 2.41
C LEU A 258 13.40 -0.40 2.78
N ASN A 259 13.48 0.46 1.77
CA ASN A 259 13.55 1.91 1.96
C ASN A 259 12.13 2.49 1.96
N SER A 260 11.84 3.32 2.94
CA SER A 260 10.59 4.06 3.00
C SER A 260 10.87 5.55 2.99
N VAL A 261 10.39 6.20 1.96
CA VAL A 261 10.52 7.64 1.77
C VAL A 261 9.15 8.26 1.54
N ARG A 262 9.03 9.53 1.85
CA ARG A 262 7.82 10.30 1.64
C ARG A 262 8.17 11.62 0.95
N LEU A 263 7.31 12.07 0.06
CA LEU A 263 7.39 13.43 -0.46
C LEU A 263 7.13 14.41 0.69
N GLU A 264 8.11 15.26 0.95
CA GLU A 264 8.08 16.26 2.03
C GLU A 264 7.43 17.55 1.54
N GLY A 265 6.79 18.25 2.47
CA GLY A 265 6.06 19.47 2.21
C GLY A 265 5.44 20.03 3.47
N GLU A 266 4.53 20.96 3.33
CA GLU A 266 3.81 21.62 4.42
C GLU A 266 2.31 21.62 4.20
N GLY A 267 1.55 21.57 5.30
CA GLY A 267 0.11 21.72 5.28
C GLY A 267 -0.28 23.19 5.16
N PHE A 268 -1.30 23.49 4.34
CA PHE A 268 -1.89 24.81 4.27
C PHE A 268 -3.42 24.72 4.10
N ASN A 269 -4.10 25.79 4.47
CA ASN A 269 -5.55 25.90 4.33
C ASN A 269 -5.91 26.95 3.26
N MET A 270 -6.84 26.59 2.38
CA MET A 270 -7.40 27.48 1.36
C MET A 270 -8.90 27.26 1.25
N GLY A 271 -9.68 28.32 1.46
CA GLY A 271 -11.15 28.23 1.42
C GLY A 271 -11.75 27.25 2.44
N GLY A 272 -11.13 27.07 3.60
CA GLY A 272 -11.57 26.12 4.64
C GLY A 272 -11.20 24.66 4.38
N ILE A 273 -10.49 24.37 3.30
CA ILE A 273 -10.01 23.03 2.94
C ILE A 273 -8.52 22.94 3.23
N SER A 274 -8.11 21.88 3.94
CA SER A 274 -6.70 21.60 4.21
C SER A 274 -6.06 20.88 3.03
N TYR A 275 -4.91 21.37 2.56
CA TYR A 275 -4.09 20.81 1.50
C TYR A 275 -2.66 20.56 1.99
N TYR A 276 -1.86 19.86 1.17
CA TYR A 276 -0.44 19.62 1.42
C TYR A 276 0.38 20.07 0.21
N LYS A 277 1.24 21.05 0.39
CA LYS A 277 2.15 21.56 -0.65
C LYS A 277 3.47 20.84 -0.56
N ILE A 278 3.78 20.03 -1.58
CA ILE A 278 5.08 19.35 -1.68
C ILE A 278 6.17 20.37 -2.00
N TYR A 279 7.32 20.26 -1.35
CA TYR A 279 8.50 21.07 -1.66
C TYR A 279 9.12 20.63 -2.98
N PRO A 280 9.47 21.57 -3.89
CA PRO A 280 10.12 21.24 -5.16
C PRO A 280 11.41 20.44 -5.00
N GLU A 281 12.21 20.77 -3.99
CA GLU A 281 13.44 20.05 -3.64
C GLU A 281 13.18 18.60 -3.22
N SER A 282 12.05 18.32 -2.58
CA SER A 282 11.66 16.95 -2.25
C SER A 282 11.31 16.12 -3.50
N ILE A 283 10.63 16.75 -4.47
CA ILE A 283 10.34 16.12 -5.77
C ILE A 283 11.66 15.79 -6.49
N GLU A 284 12.58 16.76 -6.56
CA GLU A 284 13.84 16.57 -7.26
C GLU A 284 14.74 15.52 -6.57
N ASN A 285 14.78 15.50 -5.25
CA ASN A 285 15.48 14.47 -4.49
C ASN A 285 14.91 13.06 -4.75
N ILE A 286 13.58 12.90 -4.77
CA ILE A 286 12.93 11.61 -5.09
C ILE A 286 13.24 11.20 -6.53
N ARG A 287 13.17 12.12 -7.48
CA ARG A 287 13.45 11.87 -8.90
C ARG A 287 14.89 11.41 -9.12
N SER A 288 15.86 12.16 -8.60
CA SER A 288 17.28 11.88 -8.80
C SER A 288 17.77 10.65 -8.04
N THR A 289 17.28 10.42 -6.83
CA THR A 289 17.76 9.34 -5.97
C THR A 289 17.08 8.00 -6.28
N TYR A 290 15.76 8.02 -6.51
CA TYR A 290 14.96 6.76 -6.58
C TYR A 290 14.37 6.49 -7.95
N LEU A 291 14.06 7.53 -8.76
CA LEU A 291 13.29 7.40 -9.99
C LEU A 291 14.06 7.76 -11.25
N ASN A 292 15.39 7.90 -11.16
CA ASN A 292 16.22 8.40 -12.26
C ASN A 292 16.05 7.58 -13.57
N SER A 293 15.95 6.25 -13.47
CA SER A 293 15.75 5.35 -14.61
C SER A 293 14.34 5.39 -15.22
N PHE A 294 13.40 6.07 -14.56
CA PHE A 294 12.02 6.23 -14.99
C PHE A 294 11.65 7.65 -15.37
N LEU A 295 12.60 8.59 -15.41
CA LEU A 295 12.32 9.97 -15.82
C LEU A 295 11.84 10.03 -17.27
N ARG A 296 10.92 10.95 -17.54
CA ARG A 296 10.54 11.30 -18.91
C ARG A 296 11.65 12.16 -19.54
N ASN A 297 12.00 11.83 -20.77
CA ASN A 297 12.87 12.63 -21.62
C ASN A 297 12.18 13.92 -22.07
#